data_961559ebce674d12c911b6d6acdf320f
#
_entry.id   961559ebce674d12c911b6d6acdf320f
#
_cell.length_a   1.000
_cell.length_b   1.000
_cell.length_c   1.000
_cell.angle_alpha   90.00
_cell.angle_beta   90.00
_cell.angle_gamma   90.00
#
_symmetry.space_group_name_H-M   'P 1'
#
loop_
_entity.id
_entity.type
_entity.pdbx_description
1 polymer ?
#
loop_
_entity_poly.entity_id
_entity_poly.type
_entity_poly.pdbx_seq_one_letter_code
_entity_poly.pdbx_strand_id
1 'polypeptide(L)'
;MRSTITILMTGIMLASSAMAENVTALRPAINDAAAKHGVDPVLMEAIIRHESANATSYSARRRNNLAGIMGRKGQRKYETKEACVQDLAQLLAKYRAKGRVTVAQIGRVYCSSTGSWVRHVNGLMGQIRDGKFGALEQKGSEE
;
A
#
# COMPACT_ATOMS: atom_id res chain seq x y z
N MET A 1 -59.78 7.22 -0.36
CA MET A 1 -58.40 7.78 -0.29
C MET A 1 -57.42 6.67 0.04
N ARG A 2 -56.68 6.22 -0.92
CA ARG A 2 -55.66 5.18 -0.72
C ARG A 2 -54.31 5.83 -0.86
N SER A 3 -53.59 5.97 0.27
CA SER A 3 -52.22 6.45 0.28
C SER A 3 -51.28 5.33 -0.12
N THR A 4 -50.62 5.49 -1.22
CA THR A 4 -49.58 4.62 -1.69
C THR A 4 -48.26 4.99 -1.00
N ILE A 5 -47.78 4.17 -0.10
CA ILE A 5 -46.47 4.34 0.53
C ILE A 5 -45.43 3.79 -0.44
N THR A 6 -44.69 4.70 -1.07
CA THR A 6 -43.50 4.34 -1.86
C THR A 6 -42.32 4.14 -0.90
N ILE A 7 -41.97 2.89 -0.66
CA ILE A 7 -40.74 2.58 0.08
C ILE A 7 -39.58 2.71 -0.89
N LEU A 8 -38.78 3.76 -0.67
CA LEU A 8 -37.52 3.98 -1.37
C LEU A 8 -36.49 2.96 -0.85
N MET A 9 -36.20 1.96 -1.65
CA MET A 9 -35.04 1.07 -1.42
C MET A 9 -33.77 1.79 -1.91
N THR A 10 -33.18 2.60 -1.07
CA THR A 10 -31.82 3.13 -1.25
C THR A 10 -30.93 2.60 -0.13
N GLY A 11 -30.24 1.53 -0.40
CA GLY A 11 -29.30 1.04 0.60
C GLY A 11 -28.74 -0.33 0.31
N ILE A 12 -27.92 -0.51 -0.72
CA ILE A 12 -26.88 -1.57 -0.77
C ILE A 12 -25.98 -1.25 -1.98
N MET A 13 -25.11 -0.25 -1.86
CA MET A 13 -23.98 -0.04 -2.78
C MET A 13 -22.74 0.59 -2.09
N LEU A 14 -22.66 0.59 -0.78
CA LEU A 14 -21.55 1.23 -0.05
C LEU A 14 -20.47 0.26 0.47
N ALA A 15 -20.72 -1.05 0.46
CA ALA A 15 -19.76 -2.01 1.02
C ALA A 15 -18.63 -2.39 0.07
N SER A 16 -18.80 -2.28 -1.24
CA SER A 16 -17.79 -2.67 -2.23
C SER A 16 -16.72 -1.59 -2.45
N SER A 17 -17.06 -0.32 -2.26
CA SER A 17 -16.15 0.82 -2.39
C SER A 17 -15.14 0.89 -1.23
N ALA A 18 -15.56 0.61 -0.01
CA ALA A 18 -14.72 0.69 1.19
C ALA A 18 -13.54 -0.29 1.21
N MET A 19 -13.62 -1.42 0.50
CA MET A 19 -12.56 -2.42 0.45
C MET A 19 -11.45 -2.07 -0.57
N ALA A 20 -11.77 -1.34 -1.64
CA ALA A 20 -10.81 -0.91 -2.66
C ALA A 20 -9.98 0.32 -2.23
N GLU A 21 -10.48 1.10 -1.28
CA GLU A 21 -9.89 2.37 -0.85
C GLU A 21 -8.81 2.25 0.23
N ASN A 22 -8.63 1.08 0.85
CA ASN A 22 -7.76 0.94 2.02
C ASN A 22 -6.30 1.33 1.79
N VAL A 23 -5.71 1.02 0.63
CA VAL A 23 -4.32 1.41 0.34
C VAL A 23 -4.24 2.87 -0.08
N THR A 24 -5.18 3.35 -0.88
CA THR A 24 -5.24 4.76 -1.30
C THR A 24 -5.43 5.69 -0.08
N ALA A 25 -6.25 5.30 0.88
CA ALA A 25 -6.43 6.04 2.14
C ALA A 25 -5.14 6.13 2.98
N LEU A 26 -4.17 5.25 2.76
CA LEU A 26 -2.87 5.28 3.44
C LEU A 26 -1.84 6.20 2.74
N ARG A 27 -2.15 6.78 1.60
CA ARG A 27 -1.21 7.65 0.86
C ARG A 27 -0.64 8.80 1.68
N PRO A 28 -1.39 9.52 2.52
CA PRO A 28 -0.79 10.52 3.40
C PRO A 28 0.30 9.93 4.30
N ALA A 29 0.04 8.79 4.94
CA ALA A 29 1.03 8.11 5.77
C ALA A 29 2.23 7.59 4.96
N ILE A 30 1.99 7.07 3.74
CA ILE A 30 3.05 6.62 2.82
C ILE A 30 3.93 7.80 2.42
N ASN A 31 3.34 8.93 2.02
CA ASN A 31 4.07 10.11 1.60
C ASN A 31 4.92 10.69 2.75
N ASP A 32 4.36 10.78 3.94
CA ASP A 32 5.07 11.28 5.13
C ASP A 32 6.26 10.37 5.50
N ALA A 33 6.04 9.06 5.54
CA ALA A 33 7.11 8.09 5.82
C ALA A 33 8.20 8.09 4.73
N ALA A 34 7.79 8.16 3.46
CA ALA A 34 8.69 8.23 2.32
C ALA A 34 9.57 9.49 2.39
N ALA A 35 8.98 10.66 2.65
CA ALA A 35 9.70 11.92 2.80
C ALA A 35 10.67 11.87 3.99
N LYS A 36 10.23 11.37 5.13
CA LYS A 36 11.05 11.23 6.34
C LYS A 36 12.29 10.37 6.14
N HIS A 37 12.18 9.30 5.39
CA HIS A 37 13.25 8.31 5.18
C HIS A 37 13.93 8.43 3.82
N GLY A 38 13.52 9.35 2.96
CA GLY A 38 14.09 9.57 1.64
C GLY A 38 13.89 8.39 0.68
N VAL A 39 12.73 7.73 0.71
CA VAL A 39 12.37 6.61 -0.17
C VAL A 39 11.25 7.02 -1.12
N ASP A 40 11.08 6.25 -2.21
CA ASP A 40 10.05 6.51 -3.21
C ASP A 40 8.66 6.07 -2.71
N PRO A 41 7.69 6.98 -2.56
CA PRO A 41 6.34 6.64 -2.11
C PRO A 41 5.60 5.74 -3.10
N VAL A 42 5.86 5.85 -4.40
CA VAL A 42 5.25 4.98 -5.43
C VAL A 42 5.75 3.54 -5.27
N LEU A 43 7.03 3.36 -5.00
CA LEU A 43 7.59 2.05 -4.69
C LEU A 43 6.98 1.46 -3.41
N MET A 44 6.84 2.27 -2.37
CA MET A 44 6.20 1.83 -1.13
C MET A 44 4.76 1.38 -1.36
N GLU A 45 3.95 2.17 -2.07
CA GLU A 45 2.57 1.81 -2.40
C GLU A 45 2.50 0.53 -3.24
N ALA A 46 3.38 0.37 -4.23
CA ALA A 46 3.43 -0.82 -5.07
C ALA A 46 3.76 -2.09 -4.26
N ILE A 47 4.72 -2.02 -3.35
CA ILE A 47 5.06 -3.13 -2.44
C ILE A 47 3.86 -3.47 -1.55
N ILE A 48 3.23 -2.47 -0.95
CA ILE A 48 2.04 -2.67 -0.09
C ILE A 48 0.92 -3.34 -0.88
N ARG A 49 0.61 -2.88 -2.09
CA ARG A 49 -0.42 -3.49 -2.93
C ARG A 49 -0.10 -4.93 -3.29
N HIS A 50 1.15 -5.21 -3.62
CA HIS A 50 1.59 -6.56 -3.98
C HIS A 50 1.53 -7.51 -2.78
N GLU A 51 2.14 -7.15 -1.68
CA GLU A 51 2.30 -8.02 -0.50
C GLU A 51 1.00 -8.24 0.28
N SER A 52 0.09 -7.27 0.24
CA SER A 52 -1.15 -7.31 1.00
C SER A 52 -2.38 -7.67 0.16
N ALA A 53 -2.23 -7.97 -1.12
CA ALA A 53 -3.37 -8.10 -2.05
C ALA A 53 -4.33 -6.90 -1.94
N ASN A 54 -3.82 -5.68 -2.08
CA ASN A 54 -4.54 -4.43 -1.89
C ASN A 54 -5.20 -4.31 -0.48
N ALA A 55 -4.48 -4.70 0.56
CA ALA A 55 -4.91 -4.70 1.96
C ALA A 55 -6.01 -5.73 2.31
N THR A 56 -6.24 -6.72 1.46
CA THR A 56 -7.27 -7.75 1.69
C THR A 56 -6.73 -9.05 2.31
N SER A 57 -5.42 -9.26 2.31
CA SER A 57 -4.80 -10.47 2.84
C SER A 57 -5.08 -10.66 4.34
N TYR A 58 -4.96 -11.90 4.81
CA TYR A 58 -5.09 -12.21 6.23
C TYR A 58 -4.11 -11.40 7.09
N SER A 59 -2.85 -11.30 6.65
CA SER A 59 -1.82 -10.56 7.36
C SER A 59 -2.12 -9.06 7.45
N ALA A 60 -2.64 -8.47 6.36
CA ALA A 60 -3.07 -7.08 6.36
C ALA A 60 -4.22 -6.82 7.34
N ARG A 61 -5.21 -7.74 7.38
CA ARG A 61 -6.42 -7.57 8.21
C ARG A 61 -6.21 -7.91 9.69
N ARG A 62 -5.39 -8.91 9.99
CA ARG A 62 -5.24 -9.45 11.35
C ARG A 62 -3.96 -9.03 12.05
N ARG A 63 -2.97 -8.61 11.28
CA ARG A 63 -1.65 -8.21 11.80
C ARG A 63 -1.28 -6.78 11.46
N ASN A 64 -2.10 -6.06 10.72
CA ASN A 64 -1.77 -4.76 10.12
C ASN A 64 -0.44 -4.80 9.35
N ASN A 65 -0.03 -5.98 8.88
CA ASN A 65 1.19 -6.18 8.12
C ASN A 65 0.88 -6.14 6.63
N LEU A 66 1.07 -4.98 6.04
CA LEU A 66 0.78 -4.68 4.65
C LEU A 66 1.94 -5.03 3.70
N ALA A 67 3.12 -5.24 4.23
CA ALA A 67 4.35 -5.34 3.46
C ALA A 67 5.05 -6.69 3.59
N GLY A 68 4.43 -7.66 4.24
CA GLY A 68 5.01 -8.99 4.44
C GLY A 68 6.27 -9.00 5.30
N ILE A 69 6.47 -8.00 6.16
CA ILE A 69 7.70 -7.86 6.93
C ILE A 69 7.80 -8.97 7.97
N MET A 70 8.93 -9.66 7.96
CA MET A 70 9.22 -10.77 8.86
C MET A 70 9.91 -10.30 10.14
N GLY A 71 9.59 -10.94 11.24
CA GLY A 71 10.30 -10.84 12.50
C GLY A 71 10.92 -12.19 12.89
N ARG A 72 11.45 -12.29 14.10
CA ARG A 72 12.09 -13.53 14.59
C ARG A 72 11.12 -14.72 14.68
N LYS A 73 9.84 -14.47 14.92
CA LYS A 73 8.81 -15.51 15.14
C LYS A 73 7.79 -15.58 14.00
N GLY A 74 8.17 -15.19 12.79
CA GLY A 74 7.29 -15.13 11.62
C GLY A 74 6.91 -13.70 11.26
N GLN A 75 5.78 -13.52 10.57
CA GLN A 75 5.33 -12.20 10.16
C GLN A 75 5.06 -11.28 11.36
N ARG A 76 5.58 -10.05 11.29
CA ARG A 76 5.35 -9.03 12.32
C ARG A 76 3.87 -8.70 12.44
N LYS A 77 3.48 -8.32 13.65
CA LYS A 77 2.17 -7.71 13.95
C LYS A 77 2.41 -6.26 14.36
N TYR A 78 1.61 -5.36 13.81
CA TYR A 78 1.64 -3.94 14.12
C TYR A 78 0.37 -3.51 14.82
N GLU A 79 0.43 -2.48 15.63
CA GLU A 79 -0.75 -1.90 16.28
C GLU A 79 -1.66 -1.21 15.26
N THR A 80 -1.06 -0.56 14.26
CA THR A 80 -1.75 0.15 13.19
C THR A 80 -1.12 -0.16 11.83
N LYS A 81 -1.85 0.11 10.75
CA LYS A 81 -1.33 0.02 9.38
C LYS A 81 -0.25 1.06 9.12
N GLU A 82 -0.40 2.24 9.69
CA GLU A 82 0.57 3.34 9.62
C GLU A 82 1.91 2.95 10.26
N ALA A 83 1.89 2.18 11.34
CA ALA A 83 3.12 1.66 11.95
C ALA A 83 3.86 0.70 11.00
N CYS A 84 3.14 -0.13 10.25
CA CYS A 84 3.72 -0.97 9.20
C CYS A 84 4.32 -0.12 8.07
N VAL A 85 3.64 0.94 7.65
CA VAL A 85 4.13 1.88 6.62
C VAL A 85 5.45 2.52 7.06
N GLN A 86 5.56 2.97 8.31
CA GLN A 86 6.80 3.50 8.85
C GLN A 86 7.94 2.47 8.86
N ASP A 87 7.65 1.23 9.25
CA ASP A 87 8.66 0.16 9.28
C ASP A 87 9.14 -0.21 7.87
N LEU A 88 8.22 -0.23 6.87
CA LEU A 88 8.58 -0.41 5.47
C LEU A 88 9.53 0.69 4.97
N ALA A 89 9.24 1.95 5.27
CA ALA A 89 10.10 3.06 4.88
C ALA A 89 11.50 2.93 5.49
N GLN A 90 11.59 2.59 6.77
CA GLN A 90 12.87 2.33 7.44
C GLN A 90 13.63 1.15 6.81
N LEU A 91 12.94 0.07 6.46
CA LEU A 91 13.52 -1.09 5.81
C LEU A 91 14.11 -0.73 4.45
N LEU A 92 13.38 0.00 3.63
CA LEU A 92 13.84 0.46 2.31
C LEU A 92 15.03 1.43 2.43
N ALA A 93 15.02 2.31 3.43
CA ALA A 93 16.16 3.18 3.72
C ALA A 93 17.42 2.38 4.11
N LYS A 94 17.27 1.33 4.90
CA LYS A 94 18.38 0.41 5.24
C LYS A 94 18.91 -0.32 4.01
N TYR A 95 18.03 -0.75 3.09
CA TYR A 95 18.46 -1.35 1.83
C TYR A 95 19.25 -0.36 0.98
N ARG A 96 18.76 0.89 0.87
CA ARG A 96 19.46 1.94 0.15
C ARG A 96 20.85 2.24 0.72
N ALA A 97 20.98 2.30 2.03
CA ALA A 97 22.27 2.48 2.70
C ALA A 97 23.27 1.37 2.38
N LYS A 98 22.79 0.19 1.98
CA LYS A 98 23.59 -0.96 1.52
C LYS A 98 23.73 -1.02 -0.01
N GLY A 99 23.42 0.04 -0.73
CA GLY A 99 23.51 0.14 -2.18
C GLY A 99 22.40 -0.58 -2.96
N ARG A 100 21.28 -0.97 -2.29
CA ARG A 100 20.12 -1.60 -2.92
C ARG A 100 19.06 -0.56 -3.21
N VAL A 101 19.10 0.05 -4.38
CA VAL A 101 18.25 1.18 -4.77
C VAL A 101 17.25 0.84 -5.87
N THR A 102 17.55 -0.13 -6.73
CA THR A 102 16.64 -0.54 -7.81
C THR A 102 15.63 -1.58 -7.33
N VAL A 103 14.47 -1.67 -7.98
CA VAL A 103 13.47 -2.68 -7.70
C VAL A 103 14.05 -4.10 -7.78
N ALA A 104 14.93 -4.34 -8.77
CA ALA A 104 15.60 -5.64 -8.92
C ALA A 104 16.54 -5.96 -7.74
N GLN A 105 17.30 -4.99 -7.25
CA GLN A 105 18.19 -5.17 -6.10
C GLN A 105 17.40 -5.41 -4.80
N ILE A 106 16.31 -4.68 -4.62
CA ILE A 106 15.41 -4.85 -3.48
C ILE A 106 14.72 -6.20 -3.54
N GLY A 107 14.23 -6.60 -4.71
CA GLY A 107 13.55 -7.89 -4.91
C GLY A 107 14.39 -9.10 -4.51
N ARG A 108 15.71 -9.05 -4.72
CA ARG A 108 16.64 -10.14 -4.34
C ARG A 108 16.68 -10.41 -2.83
N VAL A 109 16.38 -9.41 -2.01
CA VAL A 109 16.38 -9.54 -0.54
C VAL A 109 14.98 -9.54 0.04
N TYR A 110 14.00 -9.12 -0.72
CA TYR A 110 12.61 -9.04 -0.28
C TYR A 110 11.85 -10.35 -0.52
N CYS A 111 12.12 -11.03 -1.62
CA CYS A 111 11.37 -12.19 -2.05
C CYS A 111 12.26 -13.25 -2.71
N SER A 112 12.02 -14.53 -2.40
CA SER A 112 12.70 -15.65 -3.03
C SER A 112 12.40 -15.80 -4.52
N SER A 113 11.17 -15.40 -4.95
CA SER A 113 10.73 -15.39 -6.35
C SER A 113 10.98 -14.03 -7.00
N THR A 114 12.24 -13.59 -7.02
CA THR A 114 12.66 -12.24 -7.40
C THR A 114 12.10 -11.79 -8.75
N GLY A 115 12.16 -12.61 -9.79
CA GLY A 115 11.75 -12.20 -11.14
C GLY A 115 10.27 -11.86 -11.27
N SER A 116 9.38 -12.65 -10.66
CA SER A 116 7.95 -12.36 -10.66
C SER A 116 7.62 -11.17 -9.75
N TRP A 117 8.28 -11.06 -8.61
CA TRP A 117 8.11 -9.93 -7.69
C TRP A 117 8.47 -8.61 -8.37
N VAL A 118 9.64 -8.54 -9.00
CA VAL A 118 10.12 -7.34 -9.73
C VAL A 118 9.13 -6.93 -10.82
N ARG A 119 8.64 -7.88 -11.61
CA ARG A 119 7.67 -7.63 -12.69
C ARG A 119 6.35 -7.06 -12.15
N HIS A 120 5.82 -7.66 -11.08
CA HIS A 120 4.56 -7.20 -10.48
C HIS A 120 4.71 -5.83 -9.82
N VAL A 121 5.77 -5.60 -9.07
CA VAL A 121 6.01 -4.29 -8.43
C VAL A 121 6.20 -3.20 -9.47
N ASN A 122 7.00 -3.43 -10.51
CA ASN A 122 7.16 -2.46 -11.60
C ASN A 122 5.84 -2.18 -12.33
N GLY A 123 5.03 -3.21 -12.59
CA GLY A 123 3.71 -3.05 -13.18
C GLY A 123 2.77 -2.21 -12.31
N LEU A 124 2.76 -2.45 -11.01
CA LEU A 124 1.98 -1.65 -10.06
C LEU A 124 2.47 -0.21 -9.98
N MET A 125 3.79 0.03 -9.99
CA MET A 125 4.33 1.39 -10.01
C MET A 125 3.86 2.17 -11.25
N GLY A 126 3.84 1.52 -12.42
CA GLY A 126 3.29 2.11 -13.65
C GLY A 126 1.80 2.46 -13.49
N GLN A 127 1.00 1.52 -13.01
CA GLN A 127 -0.44 1.73 -12.77
C GLN A 127 -0.72 2.85 -11.76
N ILE A 128 0.07 2.96 -10.71
CA ILE A 128 -0.05 4.03 -9.71
C ILE A 128 0.23 5.39 -10.36
N ARG A 129 1.31 5.51 -11.14
CA ARG A 129 1.67 6.74 -11.87
C ARG A 129 0.62 7.14 -12.90
N ASP A 130 0.00 6.17 -13.55
CA ASP A 130 -1.08 6.38 -14.52
C ASP A 130 -2.44 6.71 -13.88
N GLY A 131 -2.51 6.77 -12.56
CA GLY A 131 -3.72 7.13 -11.82
C GLY A 131 -4.77 6.02 -11.72
N LYS A 132 -4.44 4.76 -12.01
CA LYS A 132 -5.39 3.65 -11.95
C LYS A 132 -6.05 3.47 -10.58
N PHE A 133 -5.35 3.85 -9.51
CA PHE A 133 -5.83 3.79 -8.12
C PHE A 133 -6.20 5.18 -7.56
N GLY A 134 -6.59 6.10 -8.41
CA GLY A 134 -6.82 7.51 -8.09
C GLY A 134 -5.56 8.36 -8.37
N ALA A 135 -5.78 9.64 -8.68
CA ALA A 135 -4.69 10.56 -8.96
C ALA A 135 -3.73 10.69 -7.78
N LEU A 136 -2.44 10.80 -8.06
CA LEU A 136 -1.46 11.21 -7.06
C LEU A 136 -1.71 12.69 -6.73
N GLU A 137 -1.79 13.01 -5.44
CA GLU A 137 -1.81 14.40 -5.03
C GLU A 137 -0.51 15.08 -5.48
N GLN A 138 -0.64 16.05 -6.37
CA GLN A 138 0.48 16.92 -6.67
C GLN A 138 0.68 17.81 -5.44
N LYS A 139 1.84 17.70 -4.83
CA LYS A 139 2.26 18.67 -3.81
C LYS A 139 2.21 20.03 -4.49
N GLY A 140 1.24 20.85 -4.10
CA GLY A 140 1.11 22.19 -4.65
C GLY A 140 2.44 22.90 -4.58
N SER A 141 2.92 23.37 -5.71
CA SER A 141 3.96 24.39 -5.76
C SER A 141 3.32 25.64 -5.19
N GLU A 142 3.44 25.82 -3.89
CA GLU A 142 3.26 27.15 -3.31
C GLU A 142 4.47 27.99 -3.77
N GLU A 143 4.18 28.87 -4.73
CA GLU A 143 5.04 30.00 -5.06
C GLU A 143 5.05 31.01 -3.91
#